data_280c6bb747f044b126c89efd48ae0a88
#
_entry.id   280c6bb747f044b126c89efd48ae0a88
#
_cell.length_a   1.000
_cell.length_b   1.000
_cell.length_c   1.000
_cell.angle_alpha   90.00
_cell.angle_beta   90.00
_cell.angle_gamma   90.00
#
_symmetry.space_group_name_H-M   'P 1'
#
loop_
_entity.id
_entity.type
_entity.pdbx_description
1 polymer ?
#
loop_
_entity_poly.entity_id
_entity_poly.type
_entity_poly.pdbx_seq_one_letter_code
_entity_poly.pdbx_strand_id
1 'polypeptide(L)'
;MLFTDVIREKRDGGELSDDQIQFFVDGLADESLPAEQVSSLAMAIFLNSMSFNEAAKLTMAMAASGTVLEWDSQAYQGPVVDKHSTGGVGDKVSFMLAPILAACGCHVPMISGRGLGHTGGTTDKAEAIPGYNATPDLDTFRKVGQDVGCAFSGQTP
;
A
#
# COMPACT_ATOMS: atom_id res chain seq x y z
N MET A 1 -25.43 -8.52 -5.76
CA MET A 1 -25.37 -7.36 -4.84
C MET A 1 -25.23 -6.11 -5.68
N LEU A 2 -25.90 -5.01 -5.32
CA LEU A 2 -25.66 -3.72 -5.98
C LEU A 2 -24.70 -2.92 -5.11
N PHE A 3 -23.68 -2.31 -5.72
CA PHE A 3 -22.69 -1.55 -4.95
C PHE A 3 -23.29 -0.29 -4.28
N THR A 4 -24.34 0.26 -4.87
CA THR A 4 -25.12 1.35 -4.25
C THR A 4 -25.77 0.97 -2.93
N ASP A 5 -26.05 -0.33 -2.70
CA ASP A 5 -26.59 -0.80 -1.42
C ASP A 5 -25.49 -0.85 -0.35
N VAL A 6 -24.27 -1.21 -0.74
CA VAL A 6 -23.08 -1.16 0.13
C VAL A 6 -22.79 0.29 0.58
N ILE A 7 -22.85 1.24 -0.38
CA ILE A 7 -22.69 2.66 -0.06
C ILE A 7 -23.77 3.14 0.91
N ARG A 8 -25.02 2.74 0.67
CA ARG A 8 -26.17 3.12 1.51
C ARG A 8 -26.03 2.60 2.94
N GLU A 9 -25.65 1.31 3.07
CA GLU A 9 -25.42 0.68 4.38
C GLU A 9 -24.40 1.49 5.19
N LYS A 10 -23.25 1.81 4.58
CA LYS A 10 -22.20 2.57 5.28
C LYS A 10 -22.59 4.02 5.52
N ARG A 11 -23.25 4.66 4.55
CA ARG A 11 -23.76 6.04 4.71
C ARG A 11 -24.71 6.18 5.91
N ASP A 12 -25.56 5.19 6.12
CA ASP A 12 -26.56 5.20 7.18
C ASP A 12 -26.03 4.69 8.53
N GLY A 13 -24.71 4.48 8.63
CA GLY A 13 -24.00 4.09 9.86
C GLY A 13 -23.98 2.59 10.13
N GLY A 14 -24.37 1.77 9.16
CA GLY A 14 -24.30 0.32 9.26
C GLY A 14 -22.87 -0.22 9.19
N GLU A 15 -22.69 -1.45 9.64
CA GLU A 15 -21.43 -2.20 9.53
C GLU A 15 -21.46 -3.07 8.26
N LEU A 16 -20.42 -2.96 7.44
CA LEU A 16 -20.30 -3.73 6.21
C LEU A 16 -20.01 -5.21 6.52
N SER A 17 -20.71 -6.10 5.85
CA SER A 17 -20.44 -7.53 5.94
C SER A 17 -19.15 -7.90 5.20
N ASP A 18 -18.62 -9.09 5.50
CA ASP A 18 -17.44 -9.65 4.82
C ASP A 18 -17.64 -9.69 3.29
N ASP A 19 -18.82 -10.12 2.84
CA ASP A 19 -19.16 -10.19 1.41
C ASP A 19 -19.21 -8.80 0.75
N GLN A 20 -19.67 -7.78 1.46
CA GLN A 20 -19.70 -6.41 0.97
C GLN A 20 -18.30 -5.82 0.85
N ILE A 21 -17.45 -6.10 1.82
CA ILE A 21 -16.03 -5.69 1.81
C ILE A 21 -15.30 -6.40 0.66
N GLN A 22 -15.49 -7.71 0.52
CA GLN A 22 -14.86 -8.46 -0.58
C GLN A 22 -15.34 -7.94 -1.95
N PHE A 23 -16.64 -7.72 -2.12
CA PHE A 23 -17.19 -7.17 -3.36
C PHE A 23 -16.61 -5.79 -3.71
N PHE A 24 -16.38 -4.94 -2.71
CA PHE A 24 -15.70 -3.66 -2.90
C PHE A 24 -14.27 -3.84 -3.37
N VAL A 25 -13.51 -4.71 -2.71
CA VAL A 25 -12.10 -4.92 -3.02
C VAL A 25 -11.92 -5.56 -4.40
N ASP A 26 -12.73 -6.56 -4.73
CA ASP A 26 -12.69 -7.20 -6.05
C ASP A 26 -12.98 -6.19 -7.16
N GLY A 27 -14.04 -5.40 -6.99
CA GLY A 27 -14.43 -4.41 -7.98
C GLY A 27 -13.50 -3.20 -8.07
N LEU A 28 -12.68 -2.97 -7.03
CA LEU A 28 -11.60 -1.99 -7.06
C LEU A 28 -10.38 -2.55 -7.82
N ALA A 29 -10.03 -3.81 -7.55
CA ALA A 29 -8.88 -4.47 -8.15
C ALA A 29 -9.05 -4.76 -9.65
N ASP A 30 -10.25 -5.10 -10.09
CA ASP A 30 -10.58 -5.36 -11.50
C ASP A 30 -11.12 -4.13 -12.25
N GLU A 31 -11.15 -2.96 -11.59
CA GLU A 31 -11.63 -1.68 -12.13
C GLU A 31 -13.11 -1.71 -12.60
N SER A 32 -13.91 -2.67 -12.13
CA SER A 32 -15.32 -2.79 -12.50
C SER A 32 -16.20 -1.77 -11.78
N LEU A 33 -15.76 -1.19 -10.67
CA LEU A 33 -16.48 -0.15 -9.96
C LEU A 33 -16.12 1.24 -10.48
N PRO A 34 -17.12 2.07 -10.81
CA PRO A 34 -16.89 3.46 -11.19
C PRO A 34 -16.20 4.26 -10.05
N ALA A 35 -15.25 5.11 -10.40
CA ALA A 35 -14.50 5.93 -9.45
C ALA A 35 -15.39 6.77 -8.54
N GLU A 36 -16.54 7.24 -9.05
CA GLU A 36 -17.54 8.00 -8.30
C GLU A 36 -18.16 7.16 -7.17
N GLN A 37 -18.40 5.88 -7.42
CA GLN A 37 -18.94 4.97 -6.40
C GLN A 37 -17.88 4.61 -5.36
N VAL A 38 -16.64 4.37 -5.79
CA VAL A 38 -15.49 4.16 -4.89
C VAL A 38 -15.33 5.37 -3.96
N SER A 39 -15.31 6.58 -4.53
CA SER A 39 -15.20 7.82 -3.78
C SER A 39 -16.38 8.02 -2.82
N SER A 40 -17.59 7.63 -3.22
CA SER A 40 -18.79 7.72 -2.38
C SER A 40 -18.70 6.80 -1.17
N LEU A 41 -18.23 5.55 -1.35
CA LEU A 41 -18.02 4.64 -0.22
C LEU A 41 -16.88 5.13 0.68
N ALA A 42 -15.77 5.61 0.12
CA ALA A 42 -14.67 6.16 0.88
C ALA A 42 -15.13 7.35 1.75
N MET A 43 -15.97 8.23 1.21
CA MET A 43 -16.56 9.34 1.97
C MET A 43 -17.52 8.85 3.06
N ALA A 44 -18.35 7.83 2.78
CA ALA A 44 -19.23 7.24 3.79
C ALA A 44 -18.43 6.62 4.95
N ILE A 45 -17.32 5.94 4.64
CA ILE A 45 -16.39 5.41 5.65
C ILE A 45 -15.75 6.55 6.45
N PHE A 46 -15.29 7.60 5.78
CA PHE A 46 -14.69 8.75 6.44
C PHE A 46 -15.64 9.42 7.46
N LEU A 47 -16.92 9.56 7.11
CA LEU A 47 -17.91 10.21 7.95
C LEU A 47 -18.42 9.33 9.10
N ASN A 48 -18.54 8.01 8.89
CA ASN A 48 -19.15 7.09 9.85
C ASN A 48 -18.14 6.13 10.50
N SER A 49 -16.85 6.22 10.13
CA SER A 49 -15.79 5.33 10.59
C SER A 49 -16.01 3.86 10.20
N MET A 50 -15.12 3.00 10.61
CA MET A 50 -15.22 1.54 10.50
C MET A 50 -15.03 0.91 11.87
N SER A 51 -15.70 -0.22 12.11
CA SER A 51 -15.37 -1.05 13.25
C SER A 51 -13.97 -1.68 13.07
N PHE A 52 -13.38 -2.16 14.15
CA PHE A 52 -12.12 -2.90 14.07
C PHE A 52 -12.23 -4.14 13.19
N ASN A 53 -13.39 -4.79 13.20
CA ASN A 53 -13.65 -5.96 12.38
C ASN A 53 -13.70 -5.59 10.90
N GLU A 54 -14.46 -4.56 10.51
CA GLU A 54 -14.49 -4.04 9.13
C GLU A 54 -13.08 -3.67 8.65
N ALA A 55 -12.33 -2.91 9.46
CA ALA A 55 -10.98 -2.47 9.10
C ALA A 55 -10.01 -3.66 8.92
N ALA A 56 -10.08 -4.66 9.80
CA ALA A 56 -9.29 -5.88 9.68
C ALA A 56 -9.65 -6.66 8.40
N LYS A 57 -10.94 -6.84 8.11
CA LYS A 57 -11.41 -7.54 6.91
C LYS A 57 -11.01 -6.82 5.64
N LEU A 58 -11.19 -5.48 5.59
CA LEU A 58 -10.77 -4.67 4.46
C LEU A 58 -9.25 -4.79 4.22
N THR A 59 -8.45 -4.73 5.29
CA THR A 59 -7.00 -4.88 5.21
C THR A 59 -6.59 -6.24 4.63
N MET A 60 -7.22 -7.32 5.12
CA MET A 60 -6.93 -8.67 4.65
C MET A 60 -7.36 -8.88 3.19
N ALA A 61 -8.55 -8.39 2.82
CA ALA A 61 -9.04 -8.47 1.45
C ALA A 61 -8.13 -7.69 0.48
N MET A 62 -7.73 -6.47 0.85
CA MET A 62 -6.80 -5.66 0.05
C MET A 62 -5.42 -6.32 -0.07
N ALA A 63 -4.89 -6.91 0.99
CA ALA A 63 -3.63 -7.65 0.93
C ALA A 63 -3.71 -8.87 0.00
N ALA A 64 -4.85 -9.57 0.01
CA ALA A 64 -5.06 -10.75 -0.83
C ALA A 64 -5.38 -10.42 -2.30
N SER A 65 -5.81 -9.20 -2.62
CA SER A 65 -6.13 -8.78 -4.00
C SER A 65 -4.89 -8.49 -4.85
N GLY A 66 -3.73 -8.30 -4.23
CA GLY A 66 -2.47 -8.01 -4.91
C GLY A 66 -1.43 -9.12 -4.79
N THR A 67 -0.26 -8.87 -5.34
CA THR A 67 0.88 -9.78 -5.19
C THR A 67 1.51 -9.63 -3.81
N VAL A 68 1.46 -10.69 -3.00
CA VAL A 68 2.19 -10.75 -1.73
C VAL A 68 3.63 -11.17 -2.01
N LEU A 69 4.59 -10.32 -1.65
CA LEU A 69 6.00 -10.61 -1.85
C LEU A 69 6.50 -11.56 -0.76
N GLU A 70 7.07 -12.68 -1.20
CA GLU A 70 7.77 -13.61 -0.33
C GLU A 70 9.27 -13.38 -0.42
N TRP A 71 9.94 -13.46 0.73
CA TRP A 71 11.38 -13.25 0.86
C TRP A 71 12.03 -14.54 1.33
N ASP A 72 12.86 -15.14 0.47
CA ASP A 72 13.63 -16.32 0.85
C ASP A 72 14.69 -15.93 1.90
N SER A 73 14.50 -16.42 3.11
CA SER A 73 15.43 -16.18 4.21
C SER A 73 16.85 -16.72 3.96
N GLN A 74 17.01 -17.61 3.01
CA GLN A 74 18.35 -18.14 2.63
C GLN A 74 19.05 -17.20 1.62
N ALA A 75 18.30 -16.41 0.88
CA ALA A 75 18.84 -15.43 -0.05
C ALA A 75 19.32 -14.15 0.65
N TYR A 76 18.88 -13.93 1.88
CA TYR A 76 19.19 -12.72 2.66
C TYR A 76 19.91 -13.10 3.96
N GLN A 77 21.08 -12.51 4.19
CA GLN A 77 21.92 -12.82 5.37
C GLN A 77 21.44 -12.14 6.66
N GLY A 78 20.36 -11.38 6.62
CA GLY A 78 19.83 -10.64 7.75
C GLY A 78 18.31 -10.53 7.74
N PRO A 79 17.71 -9.89 8.74
CA PRO A 79 16.27 -9.72 8.79
C PRO A 79 15.77 -8.85 7.65
N VAL A 80 14.65 -9.24 7.06
CA VAL A 80 13.92 -8.42 6.11
C VAL A 80 12.98 -7.51 6.91
N VAL A 81 13.13 -6.20 6.74
CA VAL A 81 12.40 -5.20 7.52
C VAL A 81 11.86 -4.11 6.60
N ASP A 82 10.74 -3.53 6.98
CA ASP A 82 10.18 -2.37 6.34
C ASP A 82 9.74 -1.36 7.40
N LYS A 83 9.51 -0.12 7.00
CA LYS A 83 8.89 0.88 7.85
C LYS A 83 7.72 1.53 7.13
N HIS A 84 6.67 1.76 7.87
CA HIS A 84 5.51 2.48 7.39
C HIS A 84 5.51 3.92 7.90
N SER A 85 5.15 4.86 7.02
CA SER A 85 4.95 6.25 7.40
C SER A 85 3.63 6.43 8.15
N THR A 86 3.63 7.28 9.16
CA THR A 86 2.42 7.64 9.91
C THR A 86 1.67 8.83 9.31
N GLY A 87 2.14 9.38 8.19
CA GLY A 87 1.47 10.49 7.52
C GLY A 87 2.37 11.38 6.68
N GLY A 88 2.74 11.10 5.52
CA GLY A 88 3.38 11.83 4.42
C GLY A 88 4.40 12.96 4.74
N VAL A 89 4.13 13.80 5.69
CA VAL A 89 5.03 14.89 6.10
C VAL A 89 6.26 14.32 6.78
N GLY A 90 7.44 14.53 6.18
CA GLY A 90 8.72 14.04 6.71
C GLY A 90 9.15 12.67 6.17
N ASP A 91 8.47 12.06 5.26
CA ASP A 91 8.79 10.75 4.66
C ASP A 91 10.14 10.67 3.93
N LYS A 92 10.81 11.79 3.73
CA LYS A 92 12.22 11.83 3.31
C LYS A 92 13.15 11.00 4.20
N VAL A 93 12.74 10.72 5.44
CA VAL A 93 13.47 9.86 6.37
C VAL A 93 13.66 8.45 5.79
N SER A 94 12.75 7.95 4.94
CA SER A 94 12.88 6.64 4.29
C SER A 94 14.19 6.49 3.51
N PHE A 95 14.58 7.54 2.77
CA PHE A 95 15.82 7.52 1.96
C PHE A 95 17.10 7.48 2.80
N MET A 96 17.04 7.91 4.05
CA MET A 96 18.17 7.83 4.98
C MET A 96 18.11 6.52 5.78
N LEU A 97 16.92 6.13 6.21
CA LEU A 97 16.74 4.99 7.10
C LEU A 97 17.05 3.66 6.41
N ALA A 98 16.58 3.47 5.17
CA ALA A 98 16.77 2.19 4.46
C ALA A 98 18.27 1.86 4.26
N PRO A 99 19.12 2.74 3.73
CA PRO A 99 20.54 2.44 3.61
C PRO A 99 21.26 2.31 4.96
N ILE A 100 20.82 3.01 6.02
CA ILE A 100 21.37 2.83 7.38
C ILE A 100 21.05 1.41 7.88
N LEU A 101 19.82 0.95 7.75
CA LEU A 101 19.42 -0.40 8.14
C LEU A 101 20.15 -1.46 7.31
N ALA A 102 20.30 -1.23 6.00
CA ALA A 102 21.07 -2.11 5.13
C ALA A 102 22.54 -2.21 5.58
N ALA A 103 23.16 -1.08 5.92
CA ALA A 103 24.53 -1.05 6.47
C ALA A 103 24.65 -1.75 7.83
N CYS A 104 23.54 -1.86 8.57
CA CYS A 104 23.45 -2.64 9.82
C CYS A 104 23.14 -4.13 9.58
N GLY A 105 23.10 -4.60 8.34
CA GLY A 105 22.88 -5.99 8.00
C GLY A 105 21.41 -6.40 7.81
N CYS A 106 20.48 -5.44 7.73
CA CYS A 106 19.10 -5.71 7.36
C CYS A 106 18.91 -5.67 5.85
N HIS A 107 17.81 -6.29 5.37
CA HIS A 107 17.30 -6.08 4.02
C HIS A 107 16.02 -5.24 4.07
N VAL A 108 15.98 -4.18 3.26
CA VAL A 108 14.91 -3.18 3.31
C VAL A 108 14.23 -3.03 1.93
N PRO A 109 13.38 -3.97 1.55
CA PRO A 109 12.60 -3.91 0.30
C PRO A 109 11.36 -3.04 0.51
N MET A 110 11.52 -1.71 0.44
CA MET A 110 10.49 -0.76 0.79
C MET A 110 9.51 -0.52 -0.36
N ILE A 111 8.23 -0.82 -0.12
CA ILE A 111 7.14 -0.42 -1.01
C ILE A 111 6.55 0.89 -0.47
N SER A 112 6.43 1.88 -1.34
CA SER A 112 5.99 3.22 -0.96
C SER A 112 4.80 3.68 -1.79
N GLY A 113 4.03 4.61 -1.23
CA GLY A 113 2.90 5.24 -1.91
C GLY A 113 3.20 6.64 -2.43
N ARG A 114 2.27 7.13 -3.23
CA ARG A 114 2.20 8.53 -3.63
C ARG A 114 1.65 9.40 -2.50
N GLY A 115 1.79 10.71 -2.64
CA GLY A 115 1.27 11.66 -1.67
C GLY A 115 -0.24 11.64 -1.55
N LEU A 116 -0.69 11.92 -0.33
CA LEU A 116 -2.10 12.07 0.01
C LEU A 116 -2.38 13.53 0.37
N GLY A 117 -3.42 14.12 -0.24
CA GLY A 117 -3.81 15.50 0.03
C GLY A 117 -2.71 16.49 -0.40
N HIS A 118 -2.19 17.26 0.56
CA HIS A 118 -1.18 18.31 0.33
C HIS A 118 0.27 17.84 0.50
N THR A 119 0.49 16.55 0.73
CA THR A 119 1.84 15.99 0.95
C THR A 119 2.33 15.21 -0.26
N GLY A 120 3.65 15.21 -0.50
CA GLY A 120 4.29 14.30 -1.43
C GLY A 120 4.63 12.98 -0.74
N GLY A 121 4.36 11.85 -1.39
CA GLY A 121 4.76 10.53 -0.91
C GLY A 121 6.25 10.24 -1.15
N THR A 122 6.70 9.11 -0.66
CA THR A 122 8.09 8.67 -0.88
C THR A 122 8.33 8.38 -2.36
N THR A 123 7.37 7.78 -3.05
CA THR A 123 7.43 7.55 -4.50
C THR A 123 7.62 8.86 -5.27
N ASP A 124 6.82 9.90 -4.97
CA ASP A 124 6.90 11.20 -5.64
C ASP A 124 8.26 11.87 -5.44
N LYS A 125 8.85 11.69 -4.25
CA LYS A 125 10.18 12.21 -3.93
C LYS A 125 11.28 11.44 -4.66
N ALA A 126 11.12 10.12 -4.82
CA ALA A 126 12.05 9.30 -5.59
C ALA A 126 12.05 9.69 -7.08
N GLU A 127 10.88 9.92 -7.64
CA GLU A 127 10.72 10.38 -9.04
C GLU A 127 11.35 11.75 -9.29
N ALA A 128 11.52 12.58 -8.26
CA ALA A 128 12.22 13.87 -8.39
C ALA A 128 13.73 13.70 -8.61
N ILE A 129 14.30 12.52 -8.42
CA ILE A 129 15.70 12.22 -8.71
C ILE A 129 15.84 11.93 -10.19
N PRO A 130 16.60 12.72 -10.98
CA PRO A 130 16.72 12.51 -12.41
C PRO A 130 17.20 11.09 -12.77
N GLY A 131 16.44 10.40 -13.63
CA GLY A 131 16.76 9.05 -14.08
C GLY A 131 16.37 7.92 -13.12
N TYR A 132 15.79 8.23 -11.96
CA TYR A 132 15.30 7.21 -11.05
C TYR A 132 13.99 6.59 -11.57
N ASN A 133 13.96 5.25 -11.68
CA ASN A 133 12.72 4.52 -11.97
C ASN A 133 12.05 4.14 -10.64
N ALA A 134 10.95 4.82 -10.30
CA ALA A 134 10.23 4.59 -9.04
C ALA A 134 9.28 3.39 -9.08
N THR A 135 9.09 2.77 -10.25
CA THR A 135 8.24 1.58 -10.45
C THR A 135 8.98 0.52 -11.25
N PRO A 136 10.10 -0.01 -10.73
CA PRO A 136 10.83 -1.07 -11.40
C PRO A 136 9.98 -2.36 -11.43
N ASP A 137 10.28 -3.27 -12.37
CA ASP A 137 9.74 -4.61 -12.31
C ASP A 137 10.23 -5.36 -11.05
N LEU A 138 9.51 -6.41 -10.65
CA LEU A 138 9.79 -7.14 -9.42
C LEU A 138 11.18 -7.83 -9.42
N ASP A 139 11.65 -8.25 -10.58
CA ASP A 139 12.96 -8.91 -10.68
C ASP A 139 14.08 -7.89 -10.47
N THR A 140 13.96 -6.71 -11.06
CA THR A 140 14.87 -5.58 -10.83
C THR A 140 14.82 -5.16 -9.35
N PHE A 141 13.63 -5.04 -8.77
CA PHE A 141 13.46 -4.67 -7.36
C PHE A 141 14.13 -5.67 -6.42
N ARG A 142 13.90 -6.97 -6.63
CA ARG A 142 14.55 -8.04 -5.85
C ARG A 142 16.07 -8.05 -6.02
N LYS A 143 16.53 -7.92 -7.28
CA LYS A 143 17.96 -7.88 -7.56
C LYS A 143 18.66 -6.74 -6.85
N VAL A 144 18.13 -5.53 -6.93
CA VAL A 144 18.68 -4.35 -6.22
C VAL A 144 18.68 -4.58 -4.71
N GLY A 145 17.57 -5.11 -4.15
CA GLY A 145 17.50 -5.45 -2.73
C GLY A 145 18.59 -6.45 -2.30
N GLN A 146 18.89 -7.46 -3.12
CA GLN A 146 19.96 -8.43 -2.85
C GLN A 146 21.36 -7.82 -2.97
N ASP A 147 21.60 -7.02 -4.02
CA ASP A 147 22.93 -6.47 -4.30
C ASP A 147 23.33 -5.35 -3.33
N VAL A 148 22.36 -4.55 -2.88
CA VAL A 148 22.58 -3.31 -2.14
C VAL A 148 22.07 -3.38 -0.69
N GLY A 149 21.19 -4.33 -0.38
CA GLY A 149 20.56 -4.47 0.93
C GLY A 149 19.30 -3.59 1.11
N CYS A 150 19.02 -2.69 0.19
CA CYS A 150 17.76 -1.93 0.19
C CYS A 150 17.29 -1.62 -1.23
N ALA A 151 15.99 -1.51 -1.40
CA ALA A 151 15.36 -1.08 -2.65
C ALA A 151 14.08 -0.30 -2.34
N PHE A 152 13.71 0.62 -3.24
CA PHE A 152 12.47 1.36 -3.15
C PHE A 152 11.65 1.10 -4.41
N SER A 153 10.37 0.83 -4.23
CA SER A 153 9.40 0.78 -5.33
C SER A 153 8.11 1.51 -4.93
N GLY A 154 7.51 2.17 -5.88
CA GLY A 154 6.12 2.59 -5.78
C GLY A 154 5.19 1.39 -5.92
N GLN A 155 3.92 1.60 -5.63
CA GLN A 155 2.87 0.62 -5.95
C GLN A 155 2.76 0.48 -7.47
N THR A 156 2.71 -0.75 -7.93
CA THR A 156 2.47 -1.12 -9.34
C THR A 156 1.08 -1.75 -9.47
N PRO A 157 0.50 -1.73 -10.66
CA PRO A 157 -0.75 -2.44 -10.93
C PRO A 157 -0.66 -3.93 -10.62
#